data_cdefdfdd9928f3b08a643d5b93b8cf48
#
_entry.id   cdefdfdd9928f3b08a643d5b93b8cf48
#
_cell.length_a   1.000
_cell.length_b   1.000
_cell.length_c   1.000
_cell.angle_alpha   90.00
_cell.angle_beta   90.00
_cell.angle_gamma   90.00
#
_symmetry.space_group_name_H-M   'P 1'
#
loop_
_entity.id
_entity.type
_entity.pdbx_description
1 polymer ?
#
loop_
_entity_poly.entity_id
_entity_poly.type
_entity_poly.pdbx_seq_one_letter_code
_entity_poly.pdbx_strand_id
1 'polypeptide(L)'
;MSDLSIRSARPKDLPAIARFAAELVRFHHAIDPDRFLCVDGLEKGYERYLSGELRSEGVVLLAAEENEKLCGYVYARIEPRNWNDLLESCGKIHDIYVDPSVRRSGVGRRLLERAIHDLEALGAPRVVLLTAAQNESAQRLFGSFGFRTTMLEMTREAGKPPQKME
;
A
#
# COMPACT_ATOMS: atom_id res chain seq x y z
N MET A 1 25.80 -8.77 -8.85
CA MET A 1 24.33 -8.82 -9.01
C MET A 1 23.72 -8.55 -7.65
N SER A 2 22.77 -7.64 -7.57
CA SER A 2 22.08 -7.39 -6.32
C SER A 2 21.22 -8.61 -5.96
N ASP A 3 21.35 -9.12 -4.73
CA ASP A 3 20.58 -10.27 -4.24
C ASP A 3 19.23 -9.78 -3.70
N LEU A 4 18.37 -9.31 -4.60
CA LEU A 4 17.02 -8.87 -4.26
C LEU A 4 16.11 -10.07 -4.05
N SER A 5 15.58 -10.23 -2.85
CA SER A 5 14.57 -11.23 -2.50
C SER A 5 13.27 -10.59 -2.03
N ILE A 6 12.13 -11.20 -2.41
CA ILE A 6 10.81 -10.87 -1.88
C ILE A 6 10.34 -12.07 -1.05
N ARG A 7 10.06 -11.83 0.21
CA ARG A 7 9.69 -12.89 1.16
C ARG A 7 8.59 -12.43 2.12
N SER A 8 7.93 -13.36 2.76
CA SER A 8 7.04 -13.03 3.87
C SER A 8 7.79 -12.30 4.98
N ALA A 9 7.17 -11.28 5.53
CA ALA A 9 7.71 -10.53 6.65
C ALA A 9 7.76 -11.41 7.92
N ARG A 10 8.73 -11.12 8.76
CA ARG A 10 8.95 -11.79 10.05
C ARG A 10 8.81 -10.76 11.18
N PRO A 11 8.55 -11.18 12.42
CA PRO A 11 8.44 -10.25 13.54
C PRO A 11 9.63 -9.28 13.66
N LYS A 12 10.84 -9.74 13.38
CA LYS A 12 12.06 -8.89 13.40
C LYS A 12 12.08 -7.78 12.35
N ASP A 13 11.27 -7.90 11.29
CA ASP A 13 11.20 -6.92 10.20
C ASP A 13 10.27 -5.75 10.54
N LEU A 14 9.36 -5.93 11.50
CA LEU A 14 8.31 -4.96 11.83
C LEU A 14 8.82 -3.56 12.17
N PRO A 15 9.90 -3.37 12.93
CA PRO A 15 10.42 -2.02 13.18
C PRO A 15 10.83 -1.29 11.90
N ALA A 16 11.44 -1.99 10.94
CA ALA A 16 11.83 -1.41 9.66
C ALA A 16 10.60 -1.14 8.77
N ILE A 17 9.66 -2.09 8.70
CA ILE A 17 8.41 -1.92 7.94
C ILE A 17 7.59 -0.76 8.52
N ALA A 18 7.51 -0.62 9.83
CA ALA A 18 6.81 0.49 10.48
C ALA A 18 7.42 1.86 10.13
N ARG A 19 8.75 1.96 10.00
CA ARG A 19 9.40 3.17 9.48
C ARG A 19 9.00 3.46 8.04
N PHE A 20 8.99 2.46 7.18
CA PHE A 20 8.54 2.61 5.78
C PHE A 20 7.07 3.02 5.69
N ALA A 21 6.21 2.45 6.53
CA ALA A 21 4.80 2.83 6.60
C ALA A 21 4.63 4.28 7.05
N ALA A 22 5.38 4.72 8.05
CA ALA A 22 5.38 6.12 8.49
C ALA A 22 5.86 7.07 7.39
N GLU A 23 6.90 6.70 6.63
CA GLU A 23 7.37 7.47 5.47
C GLU A 23 6.29 7.56 4.37
N LEU A 24 5.55 6.47 4.14
CA LEU A 24 4.44 6.46 3.19
C LEU A 24 3.32 7.42 3.62
N VAL A 25 2.98 7.49 4.90
CA VAL A 25 2.02 8.46 5.45
C VAL A 25 2.52 9.88 5.23
N ARG A 26 3.77 10.17 5.57
CA ARG A 26 4.37 11.51 5.38
C ARG A 26 4.40 11.93 3.92
N PHE A 27 4.69 10.99 3.03
CA PHE A 27 4.64 11.21 1.58
C PHE A 27 3.24 11.64 1.12
N HIS A 28 2.20 10.91 1.54
CA HIS A 28 0.82 11.24 1.17
C HIS A 28 0.37 12.58 1.78
N HIS A 29 0.70 12.83 3.05
CA HIS A 29 0.40 14.11 3.69
C HIS A 29 1.08 15.30 2.97
N ALA A 30 2.29 15.11 2.48
CA ALA A 30 2.99 16.15 1.70
C ALA A 30 2.33 16.41 0.33
N ILE A 31 1.67 15.42 -0.26
CA ILE A 31 0.91 15.59 -1.51
C ILE A 31 -0.35 16.42 -1.28
N ASP A 32 -1.10 16.10 -0.24
CA ASP A 32 -2.38 16.76 0.08
C ASP A 32 -2.63 16.70 1.60
N PRO A 33 -2.17 17.72 2.36
CA PRO A 33 -2.32 17.71 3.82
C PRO A 33 -3.77 17.86 4.29
N ASP A 34 -4.67 18.37 3.45
CA ASP A 34 -6.09 18.47 3.79
C ASP A 34 -6.79 17.11 3.69
N ARG A 35 -6.29 16.22 2.82
CA ARG A 35 -6.87 14.89 2.60
C ARG A 35 -6.20 13.79 3.44
N PHE A 36 -4.89 13.82 3.55
CA PHE A 36 -4.14 12.75 4.21
C PHE A 36 -3.68 13.16 5.59
N LEU A 37 -4.10 12.38 6.60
CA LEU A 37 -3.67 12.63 7.98
C LEU A 37 -2.16 12.41 8.16
N CYS A 38 -1.59 13.12 9.14
CA CYS A 38 -0.27 12.80 9.70
C CYS A 38 -0.35 13.08 11.20
N VAL A 39 -0.05 12.08 12.02
CA VAL A 39 -0.15 12.14 13.47
C VAL A 39 1.17 11.71 14.11
N ASP A 40 1.34 12.01 15.39
CA ASP A 40 2.51 11.56 16.16
C ASP A 40 2.47 10.06 16.43
N GLY A 41 3.63 9.44 16.59
CA GLY A 41 3.75 8.05 16.99
C GLY A 41 3.43 7.03 15.89
N LEU A 42 3.50 7.41 14.62
CA LEU A 42 3.21 6.55 13.47
C LEU A 42 3.96 5.22 13.53
N GLU A 43 5.26 5.24 13.78
CA GLU A 43 6.10 4.04 13.81
C GLU A 43 5.61 3.02 14.85
N LYS A 44 5.34 3.46 16.08
CA LYS A 44 4.81 2.59 17.15
C LYS A 44 3.40 2.08 16.83
N GLY A 45 2.58 2.94 16.24
CA GLY A 45 1.23 2.58 15.80
C GLY A 45 1.25 1.47 14.76
N TYR A 46 2.05 1.64 13.71
CA TYR A 46 2.21 0.65 12.63
C TYR A 46 2.84 -0.65 13.13
N GLU A 47 3.86 -0.58 13.96
CA GLU A 47 4.49 -1.79 14.51
C GLU A 47 3.47 -2.63 15.31
N ARG A 48 2.67 -1.99 16.16
CA ARG A 48 1.60 -2.67 16.91
C ARG A 48 0.54 -3.26 15.98
N TYR A 49 0.06 -2.47 15.03
CA TYR A 49 -0.97 -2.89 14.08
C TYR A 49 -0.50 -4.09 13.24
N LEU A 50 0.65 -3.96 12.59
CA LEU A 50 1.19 -4.99 11.72
C LEU A 50 1.61 -6.25 12.49
N SER A 51 1.99 -6.12 13.77
CA SER A 51 2.23 -7.28 14.65
C SER A 51 0.96 -8.12 14.86
N GLY A 52 -0.21 -7.48 14.93
CA GLY A 52 -1.50 -8.15 14.94
C GLY A 52 -1.82 -8.82 13.61
N GLU A 53 -1.64 -8.07 12.52
CA GLU A 53 -1.92 -8.53 11.16
C GLU A 53 -1.03 -9.71 10.74
N LEU A 54 0.23 -9.72 11.15
CA LEU A 54 1.17 -10.82 10.83
C LEU A 54 0.69 -12.19 11.35
N ARG A 55 -0.19 -12.21 12.35
CA ARG A 55 -0.78 -13.42 12.93
C ARG A 55 -2.19 -13.72 12.42
N SER A 56 -2.74 -12.84 11.59
CA SER A 56 -4.10 -12.95 11.09
C SER A 56 -4.16 -13.78 9.80
N GLU A 57 -5.22 -14.54 9.63
CA GLU A 57 -5.48 -15.25 8.37
C GLU A 57 -5.83 -14.27 7.24
N GLY A 58 -5.52 -14.66 6.02
CA GLY A 58 -5.84 -13.87 4.84
C GLY A 58 -4.97 -12.63 4.66
N VAL A 59 -3.90 -12.48 5.42
CA VAL A 59 -2.96 -11.36 5.34
C VAL A 59 -1.75 -11.73 4.49
N VAL A 60 -1.34 -10.81 3.62
CA VAL A 60 -0.13 -10.84 2.83
C VAL A 60 0.74 -9.66 3.26
N LEU A 61 1.76 -9.93 4.05
CA LEU A 61 2.76 -8.93 4.45
C LEU A 61 4.12 -9.40 3.95
N LEU A 62 4.66 -8.71 2.96
CA LEU A 62 5.91 -9.05 2.29
C LEU A 62 6.97 -7.98 2.55
N ALA A 63 8.20 -8.43 2.64
CA ALA A 63 9.39 -7.60 2.72
C ALA A 63 10.27 -7.79 1.48
N ALA A 64 10.76 -6.71 0.92
CA ALA A 64 11.83 -6.71 -0.06
C ALA A 64 13.17 -6.53 0.67
N GLU A 65 14.09 -7.43 0.43
CA GLU A 65 15.41 -7.44 1.05
C GLU A 65 16.49 -7.50 -0.03
N GLU A 66 17.44 -6.57 0.04
CA GLU A 66 18.60 -6.51 -0.85
C GLU A 66 19.86 -6.38 0.00
N ASN A 67 20.83 -7.27 -0.21
CA ASN A 67 22.09 -7.30 0.58
C ASN A 67 21.81 -7.27 2.10
N GLU A 68 20.92 -8.12 2.58
CA GLU A 68 20.53 -8.26 4.00
C GLU A 68 19.86 -7.02 4.62
N LYS A 69 19.46 -6.03 3.81
CA LYS A 69 18.74 -4.85 4.25
C LYS A 69 17.35 -4.80 3.64
N LEU A 70 16.36 -4.46 4.45
CA LEU A 70 15.03 -4.20 3.93
C LEU A 70 15.03 -2.91 3.11
N CYS A 71 14.42 -2.98 1.93
CA CYS A 71 14.34 -1.85 1.00
C CYS A 71 12.92 -1.58 0.50
N GLY A 72 11.92 -2.29 1.02
CA GLY A 72 10.52 -2.08 0.69
C GLY A 72 9.61 -3.09 1.36
N TYR A 73 8.31 -2.85 1.28
CA TYR A 73 7.30 -3.78 1.78
C TYR A 73 5.99 -3.62 1.01
N VAL A 74 5.12 -4.61 1.12
CA VAL A 74 3.72 -4.53 0.75
C VAL A 74 2.87 -5.14 1.86
N TYR A 75 1.78 -4.46 2.20
CA TYR A 75 0.74 -4.97 3.09
C TYR A 75 -0.56 -5.08 2.32
N ALA A 76 -1.11 -6.27 2.32
CA ALA A 76 -2.36 -6.60 1.66
C ALA A 76 -3.13 -7.65 2.45
N ARG A 77 -4.42 -7.79 2.19
CA ARG A 77 -5.22 -8.85 2.80
C ARG A 77 -6.47 -9.17 1.99
N ILE A 78 -7.10 -10.28 2.29
CA ILE A 78 -8.46 -10.56 1.85
C ILE A 78 -9.43 -9.70 2.68
N GLU A 79 -10.21 -8.87 2.00
CA GLU A 79 -11.27 -8.07 2.61
C GLU A 79 -12.63 -8.72 2.35
N PRO A 80 -13.52 -8.72 3.35
CA PRO A 80 -14.89 -9.20 3.17
C PRO A 80 -15.69 -8.26 2.26
N ARG A 81 -16.89 -8.69 1.85
CA ARG A 81 -17.84 -7.82 1.15
C ARG A 81 -18.07 -6.52 1.92
N ASN A 82 -17.98 -5.40 1.22
CA ASN A 82 -18.28 -4.07 1.74
C ASN A 82 -19.52 -3.50 1.04
N TRP A 83 -20.62 -3.43 1.76
CA TRP A 83 -21.88 -2.91 1.22
C TRP A 83 -21.85 -1.41 0.93
N ASN A 84 -21.07 -0.63 1.68
CA ASN A 84 -20.95 0.82 1.45
C ASN A 84 -20.20 1.13 0.16
N ASP A 85 -19.22 0.32 -0.18
CA ASP A 85 -18.44 0.45 -1.41
C ASP A 85 -19.04 -0.37 -2.58
N LEU A 86 -20.13 -1.09 -2.35
CA LEU A 86 -20.73 -2.05 -3.30
C LEU A 86 -19.69 -3.03 -3.86
N LEU A 87 -18.78 -3.45 -3.01
CA LEU A 87 -17.63 -4.27 -3.38
C LEU A 87 -17.75 -5.67 -2.77
N GLU A 88 -17.67 -6.69 -3.60
CA GLU A 88 -17.56 -8.08 -3.16
C GLU A 88 -16.23 -8.35 -2.49
N SER A 89 -16.14 -9.48 -1.75
CA SER A 89 -14.87 -9.92 -1.18
C SER A 89 -13.75 -9.88 -2.23
N CYS A 90 -12.61 -9.35 -1.83
CA CYS A 90 -11.49 -9.11 -2.73
C CYS A 90 -10.15 -9.18 -2.00
N GLY A 91 -9.07 -9.31 -2.74
CA GLY A 91 -7.74 -8.95 -2.25
C GLY A 91 -7.58 -7.43 -2.27
N LYS A 92 -7.13 -6.83 -1.19
CA LYS A 92 -6.87 -5.38 -1.13
C LYS A 92 -5.43 -5.12 -0.74
N ILE A 93 -4.73 -4.40 -1.61
CA ILE A 93 -3.40 -3.87 -1.30
C ILE A 93 -3.60 -2.54 -0.59
N HIS A 94 -3.19 -2.46 0.67
CA HIS A 94 -3.29 -1.26 1.50
C HIS A 94 -2.06 -0.39 1.36
N ASP A 95 -0.88 -0.98 1.46
CA ASP A 95 0.39 -0.28 1.39
C ASP A 95 1.35 -0.97 0.43
N ILE A 96 2.07 -0.19 -0.34
CA ILE A 96 3.28 -0.61 -1.06
C ILE A 96 4.29 0.52 -1.00
N TYR A 97 5.49 0.23 -0.51
CA TYR A 97 6.56 1.19 -0.35
C TYR A 97 7.89 0.62 -0.82
N VAL A 98 8.66 1.45 -1.48
CA VAL A 98 10.04 1.18 -1.88
C VAL A 98 10.93 2.33 -1.43
N ASP A 99 11.99 2.00 -0.74
CA ASP A 99 12.99 2.99 -0.30
C ASP A 99 13.48 3.81 -1.51
N PRO A 100 13.52 5.15 -1.39
CA PRO A 100 13.96 6.01 -2.48
C PRO A 100 15.32 5.65 -3.09
N SER A 101 16.24 5.12 -2.27
CA SER A 101 17.59 4.74 -2.70
C SER A 101 17.63 3.61 -3.73
N VAL A 102 16.60 2.79 -3.78
CA VAL A 102 16.50 1.62 -4.68
C VAL A 102 15.29 1.70 -5.63
N ARG A 103 14.66 2.86 -5.75
CA ARG A 103 13.58 3.04 -6.73
C ARG A 103 14.08 2.86 -8.16
N ARG A 104 13.18 2.45 -9.06
CA ARG A 104 13.46 2.13 -10.48
C ARG A 104 14.39 0.94 -10.70
N SER A 105 14.76 0.18 -9.68
CA SER A 105 15.50 -1.09 -9.80
C SER A 105 14.60 -2.34 -9.94
N GLY A 106 13.26 -2.14 -10.04
CA GLY A 106 12.30 -3.23 -10.18
C GLY A 106 11.73 -3.77 -8.86
N VAL A 107 12.15 -3.26 -7.70
CA VAL A 107 11.66 -3.71 -6.38
C VAL A 107 10.14 -3.61 -6.28
N GLY A 108 9.57 -2.46 -6.63
CA GLY A 108 8.11 -2.25 -6.58
C GLY A 108 7.33 -3.20 -7.48
N ARG A 109 7.86 -3.48 -8.68
CA ARG A 109 7.28 -4.45 -9.61
C ARG A 109 7.25 -5.85 -9.00
N ARG A 110 8.36 -6.32 -8.43
CA ARG A 110 8.46 -7.65 -7.81
C ARG A 110 7.60 -7.78 -6.55
N LEU A 111 7.49 -6.73 -5.72
CA LEU A 111 6.58 -6.69 -4.57
C LEU A 111 5.12 -6.82 -5.02
N LEU A 112 4.72 -6.01 -6.01
CA LEU A 112 3.35 -6.02 -6.52
C LEU A 112 2.98 -7.37 -7.16
N GLU A 113 3.85 -7.91 -8.01
CA GLU A 113 3.66 -9.21 -8.64
C GLU A 113 3.45 -10.32 -7.61
N ARG A 114 4.31 -10.36 -6.58
CA ARG A 114 4.21 -11.35 -5.52
C ARG A 114 2.95 -11.17 -4.67
N ALA A 115 2.56 -9.93 -4.35
CA ALA A 115 1.35 -9.65 -3.58
C ALA A 115 0.09 -10.08 -4.34
N ILE A 116 0.00 -9.80 -5.64
CA ILE A 116 -1.10 -10.24 -6.48
C ILE A 116 -1.18 -11.77 -6.49
N HIS A 117 -0.06 -12.44 -6.76
CA HIS A 117 0.03 -13.91 -6.76
C HIS A 117 -0.46 -14.51 -5.43
N ASP A 118 0.03 -13.98 -4.30
CA ASP A 118 -0.32 -14.50 -2.98
C ASP A 118 -1.80 -14.25 -2.64
N LEU A 119 -2.38 -13.10 -3.02
CA LEU A 119 -3.80 -12.82 -2.85
C LEU A 119 -4.69 -13.74 -3.70
N GLU A 120 -4.30 -14.00 -4.95
CA GLU A 120 -5.00 -14.93 -5.83
C GLU A 120 -4.93 -16.37 -5.30
N ALA A 121 -3.77 -16.77 -4.77
CA ALA A 121 -3.61 -18.08 -4.11
C ALA A 121 -4.48 -18.22 -2.85
N LEU A 122 -4.81 -17.11 -2.17
CA LEU A 122 -5.78 -17.07 -1.08
C LEU A 122 -7.24 -17.04 -1.55
N GLY A 123 -7.48 -17.10 -2.85
CA GLY A 123 -8.81 -17.15 -3.45
C GLY A 123 -9.42 -15.79 -3.78
N ALA A 124 -8.64 -14.71 -3.81
CA ALA A 124 -9.15 -13.41 -4.21
C ALA A 124 -9.63 -13.43 -5.68
N PRO A 125 -10.91 -13.13 -5.97
CA PRO A 125 -11.42 -13.11 -7.35
C PRO A 125 -10.99 -11.85 -8.10
N ARG A 126 -10.48 -10.86 -7.39
CA ARG A 126 -9.93 -9.59 -7.91
C ARG A 126 -9.02 -8.97 -6.86
N VAL A 127 -8.15 -8.08 -7.30
CA VAL A 127 -7.31 -7.25 -6.43
C VAL A 127 -7.69 -5.79 -6.61
N VAL A 128 -7.84 -5.08 -5.49
CA VAL A 128 -8.20 -3.66 -5.43
C VAL A 128 -7.12 -2.90 -4.66
N LEU A 129 -6.85 -1.67 -5.04
CA LEU A 129 -6.00 -0.74 -4.31
C LEU A 129 -6.51 0.70 -4.46
N LEU A 130 -6.07 1.57 -3.56
CA LEU A 130 -6.28 3.01 -3.66
C LEU A 130 -4.92 3.68 -3.87
N THR A 131 -4.90 4.71 -4.70
CA THR A 131 -3.71 5.54 -4.94
C THR A 131 -4.11 7.00 -5.02
N ALA A 132 -3.25 7.89 -4.54
CA ALA A 132 -3.50 9.32 -4.66
C ALA A 132 -3.57 9.74 -6.13
N ALA A 133 -4.51 10.63 -6.47
CA ALA A 133 -4.70 11.11 -7.83
C ALA A 133 -3.41 11.75 -8.42
N GLN A 134 -2.58 12.36 -7.56
CA GLN A 134 -1.32 13.00 -7.93
C GLN A 134 -0.14 12.01 -8.05
N ASN A 135 -0.31 10.75 -7.60
CA ASN A 135 0.77 9.75 -7.63
C ASN A 135 0.81 9.02 -8.99
N GLU A 136 1.15 9.74 -10.03
CA GLU A 136 1.21 9.21 -11.40
C GLU A 136 2.20 8.05 -11.57
N SER A 137 3.31 8.07 -10.81
CA SER A 137 4.32 7.00 -10.87
C SER A 137 3.73 5.65 -10.40
N ALA A 138 2.99 5.66 -9.29
CA ALA A 138 2.30 4.49 -8.80
C ALA A 138 1.21 4.03 -9.77
N GLN A 139 0.42 4.96 -10.31
CA GLN A 139 -0.63 4.65 -11.29
C GLN A 139 -0.07 3.98 -12.54
N ARG A 140 1.09 4.44 -13.06
CA ARG A 140 1.77 3.79 -14.19
C ARG A 140 2.22 2.36 -13.85
N LEU A 141 2.76 2.15 -12.64
CA LEU A 141 3.12 0.82 -12.19
C LEU A 141 1.89 -0.10 -12.14
N PHE A 142 0.82 0.34 -11.48
CA PHE A 142 -0.41 -0.44 -11.36
C PHE A 142 -1.06 -0.72 -12.72
N GLY A 143 -1.12 0.27 -13.60
CA GLY A 143 -1.62 0.10 -14.98
C GLY A 143 -0.85 -0.96 -15.76
N SER A 144 0.46 -1.09 -15.55
CA SER A 144 1.29 -2.12 -16.19
C SER A 144 0.96 -3.56 -15.74
N PHE A 145 0.22 -3.72 -14.64
CA PHE A 145 -0.33 -4.98 -14.13
C PHE A 145 -1.82 -5.17 -14.43
N GLY A 146 -2.39 -4.32 -15.27
CA GLY A 146 -3.79 -4.43 -15.69
C GLY A 146 -4.79 -3.78 -14.73
N PHE A 147 -4.34 -3.02 -13.72
CA PHE A 147 -5.26 -2.22 -12.91
C PHE A 147 -5.87 -1.10 -13.76
N ARG A 148 -7.17 -0.92 -13.60
CA ARG A 148 -7.93 0.16 -14.23
C ARG A 148 -8.64 0.99 -13.16
N THR A 149 -8.82 2.28 -13.39
CA THR A 149 -9.60 3.15 -12.50
C THR A 149 -11.07 2.73 -12.52
N THR A 150 -11.65 2.51 -11.36
CA THR A 150 -13.06 2.11 -11.19
C THR A 150 -13.85 3.09 -10.34
N MET A 151 -13.19 3.80 -9.42
CA MET A 151 -13.80 4.75 -8.49
C MET A 151 -12.97 6.03 -8.44
N LEU A 152 -13.63 7.14 -8.19
CA LEU A 152 -13.00 8.43 -7.89
C LEU A 152 -13.47 8.88 -6.51
N GLU A 153 -12.55 9.26 -5.65
CA GLU A 153 -12.83 9.94 -4.40
C GLU A 153 -12.82 11.44 -4.66
N MET A 154 -13.89 12.14 -4.29
CA MET A 154 -14.01 13.57 -4.40
C MET A 154 -14.18 14.17 -3.00
N THR A 155 -13.35 15.14 -2.66
CA THR A 155 -13.33 15.79 -1.34
C THR A 155 -13.82 17.23 -1.43
N ARG A 156 -14.61 17.63 -0.44
CA ARG A 156 -15.06 19.01 -0.26
C ARG A 156 -14.93 19.37 1.21
N GLU A 157 -14.12 20.36 1.50
CA GLU A 157 -13.97 20.90 2.86
C GLU A 157 -15.19 21.72 3.25
N ALA A 158 -15.53 21.68 4.54
CA ALA A 158 -16.64 22.48 5.08
C ALA A 158 -16.40 24.00 4.88
N GLY A 159 -17.47 24.73 4.57
CA GLY A 159 -17.42 26.19 4.43
C GLY A 159 -16.88 26.72 3.09
N LYS A 160 -16.39 25.88 2.19
CA LYS A 160 -16.02 26.36 0.83
C LYS A 160 -17.26 26.59 -0.04
N PRO A 161 -17.37 27.74 -0.70
CA PRO A 161 -18.47 28.00 -1.61
C PRO A 161 -18.40 27.10 -2.85
N PRO A 162 -19.52 26.79 -3.49
CA PRO A 162 -19.52 26.07 -4.76
C PRO A 162 -18.78 26.89 -5.83
N GLN A 163 -17.95 26.21 -6.62
CA GLN A 163 -17.35 26.85 -7.80
C GLN A 163 -18.40 26.95 -8.91
N LYS A 164 -18.44 28.09 -9.60
CA LYS A 164 -19.29 28.24 -10.78
C LYS A 164 -18.76 27.30 -11.86
N MET A 165 -19.63 26.45 -12.37
CA MET A 165 -19.33 25.69 -13.60
C MET A 165 -19.27 26.68 -14.76
N GLU A 166 -18.11 26.79 -15.40
CA GLU A 166 -17.97 27.48 -16.70
C GLU A 166 -18.47 26.55 -17.82
#